data_302573324f755fd11a9dab4319ff2baf
#
_entry.id   302573324f755fd11a9dab4319ff2baf
#
_cell.length_a   1.000
_cell.length_b   1.000
_cell.length_c   1.000
_cell.angle_alpha   90.00
_cell.angle_beta   90.00
_cell.angle_gamma   90.00
#
_symmetry.space_group_name_H-M   'P 1'
#
loop_
_entity.id
_entity.type
_entity.pdbx_description
1 polymer ?
#
loop_
_entity_poly.entity_id
_entity_poly.type
_entity_poly.pdbx_seq_one_letter_code
_entity_poly.pdbx_strand_id
1 'polypeptide(L)'
;MLAYYPISDKAFVLTPFHFLHSFNSYNQNMKILVLNCGSSSIKYKLYDMKDESVLAQGGVERIGLDEAFIKVKLPNGEKKQIMADLPTHKEGVALVFKVLLDSEIGALKSLDEIDAVGHRVVQGGDLFEKSCIVTKEVEDGIESLIDLAPVHNAGHLRGLRAVDALMPHTPQVTVFDNAFHSTMPDYAYLYAVPYDLYKKYHVRRYGFHGTSHRYVSHRVCEMLGVDIKTQKIITCHIGNGASVAAVKNGKVIDTSMGLTPLAGLMMGSRSGDIDPSAVTYLMEKLGKQPQEMADFLNKESGVLGITGISSDMRDIENADNEGNKLAHLALQM
;
A
#
# COMPACT_ATOMS: atom_id res chain seq x y z
N MET A 1 -18.56 13.25 20.31
CA MET A 1 -19.41 12.61 19.30
C MET A 1 -18.57 12.50 18.03
N LEU A 2 -17.83 11.40 17.87
CA LEU A 2 -17.01 11.14 16.70
C LEU A 2 -17.93 10.62 15.60
N ALA A 3 -18.13 11.38 14.55
CA ALA A 3 -18.89 10.92 13.40
C ALA A 3 -18.06 9.87 12.66
N TYR A 4 -18.48 8.63 12.73
CA TYR A 4 -17.95 7.54 11.91
C TYR A 4 -18.46 7.72 10.49
N TYR A 5 -17.61 8.27 9.63
CA TYR A 5 -17.84 8.20 8.19
C TYR A 5 -17.13 6.94 7.68
N PRO A 6 -17.83 6.00 7.07
CA PRO A 6 -17.18 4.87 6.42
C PRO A 6 -16.23 5.44 5.37
N ILE A 7 -14.94 5.17 5.53
CA ILE A 7 -13.92 5.48 4.52
C ILE A 7 -14.33 4.64 3.31
N SER A 8 -14.99 5.29 2.35
CA SER A 8 -15.33 4.65 1.09
C SER A 8 -14.05 4.07 0.48
N ASP A 9 -14.16 2.98 -0.29
CA ASP A 9 -13.09 2.30 -1.04
C ASP A 9 -12.16 3.23 -1.86
N LYS A 10 -12.40 4.54 -1.84
CA LYS A 10 -11.62 5.61 -2.47
C LYS A 10 -10.24 5.86 -1.82
N ALA A 11 -9.97 5.39 -0.59
CA ALA A 11 -8.67 5.60 0.08
C ALA A 11 -7.50 4.83 -0.57
N PHE A 12 -7.78 3.90 -1.47
CA PHE A 12 -6.78 3.24 -2.32
C PHE A 12 -6.55 3.92 -3.66
N VAL A 13 -7.19 5.06 -3.88
CA VAL A 13 -7.01 5.81 -5.11
C VAL A 13 -5.67 6.52 -5.02
N LEU A 14 -4.71 6.05 -5.81
CA LEU A 14 -3.66 6.89 -6.33
C LEU A 14 -4.39 8.11 -6.94
N THR A 15 -4.42 9.25 -6.24
CA THR A 15 -4.97 10.43 -6.87
C THR A 15 -3.95 10.90 -7.90
N PRO A 16 -4.24 10.77 -9.20
CA PRO A 16 -3.42 11.32 -10.28
C PRO A 16 -3.34 12.85 -10.19
N PHE A 17 -4.11 13.46 -9.30
CA PHE A 17 -4.41 14.88 -9.24
C PHE A 17 -3.21 15.83 -9.20
N HIS A 18 -2.08 15.42 -8.64
CA HIS A 18 -0.91 16.31 -8.63
C HIS A 18 0.01 16.13 -9.84
N PHE A 19 -0.14 15.05 -10.58
CA PHE A 19 0.52 14.90 -11.86
C PHE A 19 -0.22 15.70 -12.96
N LEU A 20 -1.56 15.81 -12.83
CA LEU A 20 -2.43 16.49 -13.80
C LEU A 20 -2.48 18.01 -13.65
N HIS A 21 -2.12 18.58 -12.49
CA HIS A 21 -2.10 20.04 -12.33
C HIS A 21 -0.99 20.73 -13.14
N SER A 22 0.02 20.02 -13.61
CA SER A 22 0.99 20.52 -14.58
C SER A 22 0.57 20.31 -16.04
N PHE A 23 -0.52 19.56 -16.28
CA PHE A 23 -1.13 19.29 -17.58
C PHE A 23 -2.50 19.97 -17.73
N ASN A 24 -2.57 21.27 -17.49
CA ASN A 24 -3.80 22.05 -17.46
C ASN A 24 -4.52 22.20 -18.82
N SER A 25 -4.35 21.27 -19.75
CA SER A 25 -5.06 21.24 -21.04
C SER A 25 -5.22 19.85 -21.66
N TYR A 26 -4.87 18.74 -20.99
CA TYR A 26 -4.95 17.41 -21.57
C TYR A 26 -6.16 16.62 -21.05
N ASN A 27 -7.08 16.38 -21.98
CA ASN A 27 -8.15 15.38 -22.09
C ASN A 27 -8.75 14.83 -20.78
N GLN A 28 -9.91 15.34 -20.41
CA GLN A 28 -10.79 14.81 -19.35
C GLN A 28 -11.32 13.38 -19.63
N ASN A 29 -10.95 12.75 -20.72
CA ASN A 29 -11.45 11.44 -21.17
C ASN A 29 -10.40 10.32 -21.01
N MET A 30 -9.44 10.46 -20.10
CA MET A 30 -8.40 9.44 -19.87
C MET A 30 -8.95 8.26 -19.07
N LYS A 31 -8.60 7.05 -19.48
CA LYS A 31 -8.79 5.84 -18.69
C LYS A 31 -7.46 5.42 -18.08
N ILE A 32 -7.42 5.32 -16.75
CA ILE A 32 -6.21 4.96 -16.00
C ILE A 32 -6.40 3.64 -15.29
N LEU A 33 -5.53 2.69 -15.59
CA LEU A 33 -5.45 1.43 -14.86
C LEU A 33 -4.50 1.59 -13.68
N VAL A 34 -4.96 1.26 -12.48
CA VAL A 34 -4.15 1.26 -11.26
C VAL A 34 -3.89 -0.17 -10.83
N LEU A 35 -2.62 -0.51 -10.64
CA LEU A 35 -2.16 -1.82 -10.18
C LEU A 35 -1.44 -1.73 -8.85
N ASN A 36 -1.72 -2.69 -7.96
CA ASN A 36 -1.00 -2.93 -6.72
C ASN A 36 -0.58 -4.41 -6.70
N CYS A 37 0.65 -4.67 -7.10
CA CYS A 37 1.22 -6.02 -7.23
C CYS A 37 1.91 -6.40 -5.93
N GLY A 38 1.34 -7.34 -5.17
CA GLY A 38 1.98 -7.96 -4.02
C GLY A 38 2.87 -9.14 -4.42
N SER A 39 3.37 -9.90 -3.43
CA SER A 39 4.20 -11.09 -3.66
C SER A 39 3.49 -12.19 -4.45
N SER A 40 2.20 -12.41 -4.17
CA SER A 40 1.36 -13.45 -4.77
C SER A 40 -0.03 -12.95 -5.16
N SER A 41 -0.21 -11.65 -5.33
CA SER A 41 -1.50 -11.05 -5.67
C SER A 41 -1.36 -9.78 -6.49
N ILE A 42 -2.40 -9.44 -7.26
CA ILE A 42 -2.52 -8.17 -7.97
C ILE A 42 -3.91 -7.62 -7.68
N LYS A 43 -4.00 -6.42 -7.12
CA LYS A 43 -5.26 -5.67 -7.04
C LYS A 43 -5.28 -4.63 -8.14
N TYR A 44 -6.43 -4.49 -8.81
CA TYR A 44 -6.57 -3.51 -9.90
C TYR A 44 -7.86 -2.71 -9.82
N LYS A 45 -7.78 -1.48 -10.32
CA LYS A 45 -8.94 -0.63 -10.63
C LYS A 45 -8.70 0.13 -11.92
N LEU A 46 -9.71 0.17 -12.78
CA LEU A 46 -9.75 1.00 -13.98
C LEU A 46 -10.65 2.20 -13.70
N TYR A 47 -10.14 3.40 -13.93
CA TYR A 47 -10.87 4.66 -13.73
C TYR A 47 -11.17 5.35 -15.04
N ASP A 48 -12.36 5.96 -15.13
CA ASP A 48 -12.63 7.04 -16.06
C ASP A 48 -12.29 8.36 -15.35
N MET A 49 -11.31 9.07 -15.88
CA MET A 49 -10.84 10.33 -15.25
C MET A 49 -11.76 11.52 -15.54
N LYS A 50 -12.80 11.34 -16.35
CA LYS A 50 -13.81 12.38 -16.58
C LYS A 50 -14.57 12.73 -15.29
N ASP A 51 -14.87 11.73 -14.48
CA ASP A 51 -15.64 11.86 -13.24
C ASP A 51 -15.05 11.02 -12.09
N GLU A 52 -13.88 10.43 -12.28
CA GLU A 52 -13.20 9.53 -11.36
C GLU A 52 -14.01 8.27 -11.01
N SER A 53 -14.93 7.89 -11.88
CA SER A 53 -15.70 6.66 -11.69
C SER A 53 -14.85 5.40 -11.89
N VAL A 54 -15.18 4.35 -11.14
CA VAL A 54 -14.53 3.04 -11.29
C VAL A 54 -15.27 2.25 -12.35
N LEU A 55 -14.63 2.03 -13.51
CA LEU A 55 -15.18 1.24 -14.62
C LEU A 55 -15.06 -0.27 -14.36
N ALA A 56 -13.97 -0.71 -13.76
CA ALA A 56 -13.74 -2.11 -13.37
C ALA A 56 -12.82 -2.20 -12.15
N GLN A 57 -13.01 -3.24 -11.34
CA GLN A 57 -12.13 -3.53 -10.21
C GLN A 57 -12.12 -5.01 -9.86
N GLY A 58 -11.00 -5.46 -9.31
CA GLY A 58 -10.85 -6.85 -8.90
C GLY A 58 -9.48 -7.15 -8.31
N GLY A 59 -9.20 -8.44 -8.19
CA GLY A 59 -7.91 -8.90 -7.70
C GLY A 59 -7.60 -10.32 -8.12
N VAL A 60 -6.36 -10.52 -8.51
CA VAL A 60 -5.74 -11.82 -8.75
C VAL A 60 -5.10 -12.28 -7.45
N GLU A 61 -5.32 -13.52 -7.08
CA GLU A 61 -4.83 -14.09 -5.82
C GLU A 61 -4.12 -15.42 -6.08
N ARG A 62 -3.18 -15.78 -5.21
CA ARG A 62 -2.43 -17.04 -5.20
C ARG A 62 -1.53 -17.23 -6.44
N ILE A 63 -0.96 -16.16 -6.98
CA ILE A 63 0.01 -16.22 -8.07
C ILE A 63 1.22 -17.06 -7.63
N GLY A 64 1.61 -18.05 -8.45
CA GLY A 64 2.68 -18.99 -8.16
C GLY A 64 2.30 -20.11 -7.18
N LEU A 65 1.01 -20.23 -6.86
CA LEU A 65 0.47 -21.24 -5.96
C LEU A 65 -0.69 -22.00 -6.64
N ASP A 66 -1.02 -23.18 -6.11
CA ASP A 66 -2.19 -23.94 -6.56
C ASP A 66 -3.48 -23.15 -6.32
N GLU A 67 -4.50 -23.44 -7.13
CA GLU A 67 -5.82 -22.83 -7.04
C GLU A 67 -5.79 -21.30 -7.15
N ALA A 68 -4.97 -20.76 -8.03
CA ALA A 68 -4.95 -19.34 -8.33
C ALA A 68 -6.25 -18.88 -9.03
N PHE A 69 -6.67 -17.67 -8.79
CA PHE A 69 -7.92 -17.14 -9.31
C PHE A 69 -7.91 -15.63 -9.45
N ILE A 70 -8.87 -15.10 -10.24
CA ILE A 70 -9.23 -13.68 -10.23
C ILE A 70 -10.64 -13.51 -9.65
N LYS A 71 -10.81 -12.52 -8.77
CA LYS A 71 -12.12 -12.01 -8.33
C LYS A 71 -12.42 -10.70 -9.04
N VAL A 72 -13.57 -10.62 -9.68
CA VAL A 72 -14.06 -9.43 -10.36
C VAL A 72 -15.30 -8.93 -9.64
N LYS A 73 -15.37 -7.63 -9.36
CA LYS A 73 -16.58 -7.00 -8.85
C LYS A 73 -17.36 -6.44 -10.04
N LEU A 74 -18.57 -6.96 -10.23
CA LEU A 74 -19.48 -6.54 -11.30
C LEU A 74 -20.16 -5.20 -10.97
N PRO A 75 -20.73 -4.48 -11.96
CA PRO A 75 -21.44 -3.22 -11.73
C PRO A 75 -22.64 -3.34 -10.77
N ASN A 76 -23.30 -4.51 -10.74
CA ASN A 76 -24.41 -4.82 -9.82
C ASN A 76 -23.93 -5.10 -8.37
N GLY A 77 -22.61 -5.06 -8.11
CA GLY A 77 -22.01 -5.33 -6.81
C GLY A 77 -21.67 -6.80 -6.54
N GLU A 78 -22.11 -7.72 -7.38
CA GLU A 78 -21.75 -9.15 -7.30
C GLU A 78 -20.27 -9.37 -7.52
N LYS A 79 -19.74 -10.47 -6.97
CA LYS A 79 -18.35 -10.88 -7.16
C LYS A 79 -18.33 -12.18 -7.93
N LYS A 80 -17.64 -12.20 -9.08
CA LYS A 80 -17.39 -13.40 -9.89
C LYS A 80 -15.95 -13.87 -9.63
N GLN A 81 -15.77 -15.15 -9.36
CA GLN A 81 -14.44 -15.78 -9.23
C GLN A 81 -14.19 -16.68 -10.43
N ILE A 82 -13.00 -16.54 -11.02
CA ILE A 82 -12.57 -17.31 -12.18
C ILE A 82 -11.23 -17.95 -11.83
N MET A 83 -11.17 -19.27 -11.85
CA MET A 83 -9.95 -20.04 -11.63
C MET A 83 -9.04 -19.94 -12.84
N ALA A 84 -7.73 -19.85 -12.62
CA ALA A 84 -6.73 -19.79 -13.67
C ALA A 84 -5.40 -20.33 -13.18
N ASP A 85 -4.60 -20.89 -14.08
CA ASP A 85 -3.20 -21.21 -13.80
C ASP A 85 -2.36 -19.95 -13.99
N LEU A 86 -1.72 -19.50 -12.91
CA LEU A 86 -1.03 -18.21 -12.83
C LEU A 86 0.38 -18.40 -12.24
N PRO A 87 1.31 -18.99 -12.99
CA PRO A 87 2.65 -19.26 -12.48
C PRO A 87 3.44 -18.00 -12.14
N THR A 88 3.19 -16.88 -12.84
CA THR A 88 3.89 -15.61 -12.58
C THR A 88 2.97 -14.39 -12.61
N HIS A 89 3.51 -13.23 -12.25
CA HIS A 89 2.79 -11.95 -12.34
C HIS A 89 2.43 -11.58 -13.79
N LYS A 90 3.18 -12.06 -14.77
CA LYS A 90 2.89 -11.81 -16.18
C LYS A 90 1.56 -12.42 -16.59
N GLU A 91 1.31 -13.68 -16.22
CA GLU A 91 0.02 -14.33 -16.45
C GLU A 91 -1.10 -13.67 -15.63
N GLY A 92 -0.78 -13.21 -14.42
CA GLY A 92 -1.72 -12.46 -13.57
C GLY A 92 -2.15 -11.15 -14.22
N VAL A 93 -1.24 -10.34 -14.74
CA VAL A 93 -1.55 -9.09 -15.48
C VAL A 93 -2.27 -9.41 -16.79
N ALA A 94 -1.84 -10.43 -17.53
CA ALA A 94 -2.55 -10.86 -18.75
C ALA A 94 -3.99 -11.27 -18.46
N LEU A 95 -4.25 -11.93 -17.34
CA LEU A 95 -5.61 -12.29 -16.92
C LEU A 95 -6.44 -11.05 -16.57
N VAL A 96 -5.86 -10.04 -15.91
CA VAL A 96 -6.54 -8.75 -15.70
C VAL A 96 -6.96 -8.13 -17.03
N PHE A 97 -6.05 -8.06 -18.00
CA PHE A 97 -6.35 -7.52 -19.32
C PHE A 97 -7.43 -8.33 -20.05
N LYS A 98 -7.36 -9.67 -19.98
CA LYS A 98 -8.40 -10.53 -20.55
C LYS A 98 -9.78 -10.24 -19.95
N VAL A 99 -9.86 -10.06 -18.64
CA VAL A 99 -11.12 -9.72 -17.95
C VAL A 99 -11.60 -8.32 -18.33
N LEU A 100 -10.72 -7.34 -18.45
CA LEU A 100 -11.08 -5.98 -18.89
C LEU A 100 -11.67 -5.95 -20.31
N LEU A 101 -11.28 -6.88 -21.18
CA LEU A 101 -11.73 -7.03 -22.56
C LEU A 101 -12.89 -8.03 -22.75
N ASP A 102 -13.30 -8.71 -21.68
CA ASP A 102 -14.36 -9.72 -21.76
C ASP A 102 -15.69 -9.12 -22.22
N SER A 103 -16.39 -9.79 -23.13
CA SER A 103 -17.61 -9.25 -23.75
C SER A 103 -18.81 -9.12 -22.79
N GLU A 104 -18.81 -9.87 -21.68
CA GLU A 104 -19.92 -9.90 -20.72
C GLU A 104 -19.63 -9.05 -19.46
N ILE A 105 -18.37 -9.08 -18.98
CA ILE A 105 -17.98 -8.50 -17.70
C ILE A 105 -16.89 -7.43 -17.82
N GLY A 106 -16.34 -7.25 -19.01
CA GLY A 106 -15.29 -6.27 -19.29
C GLY A 106 -15.80 -4.85 -19.40
N ALA A 107 -14.87 -3.90 -19.32
CA ALA A 107 -15.15 -2.47 -19.41
C ALA A 107 -14.51 -1.80 -20.64
N LEU A 108 -13.75 -2.57 -21.44
CA LEU A 108 -12.99 -2.06 -22.58
C LEU A 108 -13.26 -2.88 -23.84
N LYS A 109 -13.14 -2.23 -24.99
CA LYS A 109 -13.15 -2.89 -26.30
C LYS A 109 -11.75 -3.20 -26.82
N SER A 110 -10.76 -2.39 -26.41
CA SER A 110 -9.33 -2.54 -26.73
C SER A 110 -8.49 -2.08 -25.54
N LEU A 111 -7.29 -2.66 -25.38
CA LEU A 111 -6.31 -2.16 -24.42
C LEU A 111 -5.77 -0.78 -24.77
N ASP A 112 -5.88 -0.36 -26.03
CA ASP A 112 -5.51 0.99 -26.48
C ASP A 112 -6.37 2.10 -25.85
N GLU A 113 -7.48 1.74 -25.20
CA GLU A 113 -8.28 2.68 -24.41
C GLU A 113 -7.66 3.01 -23.04
N ILE A 114 -6.61 2.30 -22.63
CA ILE A 114 -5.86 2.60 -21.40
C ILE A 114 -4.78 3.62 -21.72
N ASP A 115 -4.96 4.84 -21.27
CA ASP A 115 -4.04 5.95 -21.53
C ASP A 115 -2.77 5.90 -20.67
N ALA A 116 -2.88 5.33 -19.47
CA ALA A 116 -1.72 5.16 -18.56
C ALA A 116 -1.97 4.07 -17.52
N VAL A 117 -0.88 3.52 -16.98
CA VAL A 117 -0.91 2.57 -15.85
C VAL A 117 -0.19 3.15 -14.65
N GLY A 118 -0.87 3.21 -13.51
CA GLY A 118 -0.31 3.63 -12.23
C GLY A 118 0.05 2.41 -11.37
N HIS A 119 1.26 2.40 -10.81
CA HIS A 119 1.75 1.34 -9.93
C HIS A 119 2.05 1.85 -8.54
N ARG A 120 1.51 1.19 -7.51
CA ARG A 120 1.97 1.39 -6.16
C ARG A 120 3.28 0.66 -5.96
N VAL A 121 4.26 1.36 -5.36
CA VAL A 121 5.54 0.80 -4.91
C VAL A 121 5.72 1.12 -3.43
N VAL A 122 5.97 0.10 -2.60
CA VAL A 122 6.02 0.28 -1.14
C VAL A 122 7.27 1.05 -0.72
N GLN A 123 8.46 0.69 -1.25
CA GLN A 123 9.71 1.28 -0.82
C GLN A 123 10.43 1.97 -1.97
N GLY A 124 10.53 3.29 -1.87
CA GLY A 124 11.28 4.16 -2.78
C GLY A 124 12.66 4.59 -2.24
N GLY A 125 13.00 4.18 -1.01
CA GLY A 125 14.23 4.59 -0.35
C GLY A 125 14.30 6.10 -0.16
N ASP A 126 15.50 6.61 -0.25
CA ASP A 126 15.84 8.02 -0.38
C ASP A 126 16.09 8.42 -1.86
N LEU A 127 15.86 7.48 -2.79
CA LEU A 127 16.00 7.71 -4.22
C LEU A 127 14.76 8.38 -4.85
N PHE A 128 13.57 8.08 -4.33
CA PHE A 128 12.30 8.52 -4.92
C PHE A 128 11.47 9.34 -3.94
N GLU A 129 11.54 10.65 -4.07
CA GLU A 129 10.80 11.62 -3.25
C GLU A 129 9.42 11.97 -3.82
N LYS A 130 9.09 11.50 -5.02
CA LYS A 130 7.84 11.77 -5.73
C LYS A 130 7.50 10.64 -6.70
N SER A 131 6.29 10.68 -7.25
CA SER A 131 5.88 9.79 -8.35
C SER A 131 6.76 10.02 -9.58
N CYS A 132 7.12 8.93 -10.28
CA CYS A 132 7.99 8.95 -11.44
C CYS A 132 7.35 8.22 -12.63
N ILE A 133 7.58 8.72 -13.84
CA ILE A 133 7.35 7.93 -15.05
C ILE A 133 8.35 6.78 -15.04
N VAL A 134 7.88 5.58 -15.35
CA VAL A 134 8.72 4.39 -15.40
C VAL A 134 9.68 4.50 -16.57
N THR A 135 10.96 4.41 -16.25
CA THR A 135 12.09 4.28 -17.19
C THR A 135 12.97 3.14 -16.71
N LYS A 136 13.95 2.75 -17.48
CA LYS A 136 14.92 1.73 -17.07
C LYS A 136 15.64 2.12 -15.77
N GLU A 137 15.99 3.41 -15.60
CA GLU A 137 16.64 3.93 -14.39
C GLU A 137 15.72 3.83 -13.16
N VAL A 138 14.41 4.04 -13.34
CA VAL A 138 13.43 3.88 -12.25
C VAL A 138 13.30 2.41 -11.86
N GLU A 139 13.25 1.49 -12.83
CA GLU A 139 13.25 0.04 -12.55
C GLU A 139 14.52 -0.40 -11.81
N ASP A 140 15.69 0.01 -12.29
CA ASP A 140 16.98 -0.30 -11.67
C ASP A 140 17.07 0.27 -10.24
N GLY A 141 16.55 1.47 -10.04
CA GLY A 141 16.42 2.07 -8.71
C GLY A 141 15.53 1.25 -7.78
N ILE A 142 14.35 0.80 -8.24
CA ILE A 142 13.47 -0.08 -7.45
C ILE A 142 14.14 -1.42 -7.17
N GLU A 143 14.87 -1.98 -8.14
CA GLU A 143 15.60 -3.24 -8.00
C GLU A 143 16.69 -3.13 -6.93
N SER A 144 17.42 -2.03 -6.89
CA SER A 144 18.46 -1.77 -5.88
C SER A 144 17.91 -1.65 -4.44
N LEU A 145 16.60 -1.38 -4.30
CA LEU A 145 15.91 -1.25 -3.02
C LEU A 145 15.20 -2.54 -2.58
N ILE A 146 15.39 -3.67 -3.29
CA ILE A 146 14.76 -4.94 -2.92
C ILE A 146 15.18 -5.38 -1.52
N ASP A 147 16.43 -5.18 -1.14
CA ASP A 147 16.93 -5.56 0.19
C ASP A 147 16.21 -4.82 1.33
N LEU A 148 15.71 -3.60 1.11
CA LEU A 148 14.93 -2.85 2.10
C LEU A 148 13.46 -3.33 2.18
N ALA A 149 12.92 -3.92 1.12
CA ALA A 149 11.54 -4.42 1.06
C ALA A 149 11.42 -5.67 0.16
N PRO A 150 12.07 -6.79 0.53
CA PRO A 150 12.24 -7.93 -0.37
C PRO A 150 10.90 -8.55 -0.80
N VAL A 151 9.93 -8.62 0.11
CA VAL A 151 8.61 -9.19 -0.17
C VAL A 151 7.79 -8.30 -1.11
N HIS A 152 7.94 -6.97 -1.01
CA HIS A 152 7.09 -6.02 -1.72
C HIS A 152 7.71 -5.58 -3.06
N ASN A 153 8.93 -5.02 -3.03
CA ASN A 153 9.54 -4.41 -4.22
C ASN A 153 9.77 -5.42 -5.36
N ALA A 154 10.14 -6.66 -5.02
CA ALA A 154 10.26 -7.72 -6.03
C ALA A 154 8.92 -8.01 -6.75
N GLY A 155 7.79 -7.99 -6.01
CA GLY A 155 6.46 -8.14 -6.59
C GLY A 155 6.07 -6.95 -7.47
N HIS A 156 6.34 -5.73 -7.00
CA HIS A 156 6.07 -4.51 -7.75
C HIS A 156 6.84 -4.47 -9.06
N LEU A 157 8.13 -4.80 -9.04
CA LEU A 157 8.99 -4.82 -10.23
C LEU A 157 8.52 -5.86 -11.25
N ARG A 158 8.08 -7.04 -10.79
CA ARG A 158 7.47 -8.04 -11.69
C ARG A 158 6.19 -7.52 -12.34
N GLY A 159 5.37 -6.77 -11.60
CA GLY A 159 4.16 -6.13 -12.14
C GLY A 159 4.47 -5.07 -13.20
N LEU A 160 5.44 -4.19 -12.95
CA LEU A 160 5.92 -3.18 -13.91
C LEU A 160 6.39 -3.85 -15.21
N ARG A 161 7.30 -4.81 -15.10
CA ARG A 161 7.85 -5.55 -16.25
C ARG A 161 6.81 -6.37 -17.01
N ALA A 162 5.77 -6.85 -16.32
CA ALA A 162 4.66 -7.55 -16.96
C ALA A 162 3.81 -6.60 -17.81
N VAL A 163 3.54 -5.39 -17.32
CA VAL A 163 2.82 -4.36 -18.10
C VAL A 163 3.67 -3.91 -19.29
N ASP A 164 4.95 -3.64 -19.10
CA ASP A 164 5.85 -3.27 -20.19
C ASP A 164 5.88 -4.31 -21.33
N ALA A 165 5.94 -5.58 -20.97
CA ALA A 165 5.92 -6.67 -21.93
C ALA A 165 4.59 -6.84 -22.70
N LEU A 166 3.45 -6.45 -22.10
CA LEU A 166 2.12 -6.63 -22.67
C LEU A 166 1.57 -5.36 -23.32
N MET A 167 2.02 -4.19 -22.87
CA MET A 167 1.59 -2.86 -23.32
C MET A 167 2.81 -1.92 -23.45
N PRO A 168 3.77 -2.19 -24.34
CA PRO A 168 5.08 -1.50 -24.36
C PRO A 168 5.02 -0.01 -24.71
N HIS A 169 3.88 0.47 -25.22
CA HIS A 169 3.69 1.88 -25.61
C HIS A 169 2.85 2.68 -24.62
N THR A 170 2.30 2.04 -23.60
CA THR A 170 1.46 2.70 -22.60
C THR A 170 2.32 3.29 -21.49
N PRO A 171 2.23 4.59 -21.23
CA PRO A 171 2.97 5.22 -20.14
C PRO A 171 2.66 4.57 -18.79
N GLN A 172 3.70 4.30 -18.01
CA GLN A 172 3.58 3.76 -16.66
C GLN A 172 4.12 4.79 -15.65
N VAL A 173 3.47 4.87 -14.48
CA VAL A 173 3.86 5.78 -13.39
C VAL A 173 3.96 5.00 -12.08
N THR A 174 5.06 5.15 -11.36
CA THR A 174 5.22 4.64 -10.00
C THR A 174 4.84 5.68 -8.97
N VAL A 175 4.15 5.23 -7.92
CA VAL A 175 3.81 6.04 -6.74
C VAL A 175 4.33 5.32 -5.51
N PHE A 176 5.25 5.96 -4.81
CA PHE A 176 5.96 5.37 -3.69
C PHE A 176 5.26 5.69 -2.37
N ASP A 177 5.03 4.67 -1.54
CA ASP A 177 4.33 4.81 -0.25
C ASP A 177 5.08 5.71 0.73
N ASN A 178 6.41 5.76 0.65
CA ASN A 178 7.24 6.59 1.51
C ASN A 178 7.51 8.00 0.97
N ALA A 179 7.15 8.29 -0.29
CA ALA A 179 7.50 9.58 -0.92
C ALA A 179 6.92 10.80 -0.19
N PHE A 180 5.70 10.71 0.33
CA PHE A 180 5.10 11.82 1.11
C PHE A 180 5.87 12.12 2.40
N HIS A 181 6.60 11.14 2.95
CA HIS A 181 7.41 11.24 4.15
C HIS A 181 8.84 11.74 3.89
N SER A 182 9.25 11.96 2.63
CA SER A 182 10.60 12.44 2.26
C SER A 182 10.94 13.80 2.89
N THR A 183 9.92 14.56 3.30
CA THR A 183 10.08 15.87 3.92
C THR A 183 10.39 15.83 5.42
N MET A 184 10.44 14.65 6.04
CA MET A 184 10.85 14.52 7.45
C MET A 184 12.26 15.07 7.67
N PRO A 185 12.48 15.84 8.74
CA PRO A 185 13.82 16.33 9.09
C PRO A 185 14.70 15.17 9.61
N ASP A 186 16.00 15.34 9.51
CA ASP A 186 17.00 14.31 9.88
C ASP A 186 16.85 13.82 11.31
N TYR A 187 16.60 14.70 12.26
CA TYR A 187 16.38 14.36 13.66
C TYR A 187 15.10 13.50 13.90
N ALA A 188 14.17 13.44 12.95
CA ALA A 188 12.96 12.63 13.05
C ALA A 188 13.12 11.28 12.33
N TYR A 189 13.89 11.22 11.23
CA TYR A 189 14.05 9.98 10.50
C TYR A 189 15.26 9.14 10.91
N LEU A 190 16.29 9.71 11.53
CA LEU A 190 17.46 8.96 11.97
C LEU A 190 17.15 8.16 13.26
N TYR A 191 17.66 6.93 13.29
CA TYR A 191 17.71 6.15 14.51
C TYR A 191 18.99 6.50 15.31
N ALA A 192 18.92 6.44 16.63
CA ALA A 192 20.05 6.68 17.53
C ALA A 192 21.02 5.50 17.55
N VAL A 193 21.56 5.13 16.39
CA VAL A 193 22.58 4.11 16.16
C VAL A 193 23.77 4.75 15.46
N PRO A 194 24.96 4.10 15.35
CA PRO A 194 26.11 4.67 14.66
C PRO A 194 25.71 5.23 13.27
N TYR A 195 26.01 6.52 13.05
CA TYR A 195 25.56 7.25 11.85
C TYR A 195 25.99 6.62 10.52
N ASP A 196 27.13 5.90 10.52
CA ASP A 196 27.62 5.19 9.34
C ASP A 196 26.70 4.06 8.88
N LEU A 197 25.84 3.52 9.76
CA LEU A 197 24.83 2.54 9.38
C LEU A 197 23.75 3.16 8.48
N TYR A 198 23.40 4.42 8.73
CA TYR A 198 22.54 5.16 7.80
C TYR A 198 23.25 5.33 6.46
N LYS A 199 24.48 5.84 6.44
CA LYS A 199 25.22 6.09 5.19
C LYS A 199 25.44 4.83 4.35
N LYS A 200 25.72 3.70 5.02
CA LYS A 200 26.10 2.46 4.33
C LYS A 200 24.90 1.59 3.96
N TYR A 201 23.90 1.54 4.84
CA TYR A 201 22.79 0.59 4.74
C TYR A 201 21.42 1.28 4.65
N HIS A 202 21.37 2.61 4.58
CA HIS A 202 20.15 3.40 4.51
C HIS A 202 19.18 3.12 5.68
N VAL A 203 19.74 2.78 6.89
CA VAL A 203 18.95 2.47 8.08
C VAL A 203 18.40 3.76 8.67
N ARG A 204 17.14 4.03 8.35
CA ARG A 204 16.37 5.20 8.80
C ARG A 204 14.88 4.90 8.85
N ARG A 205 14.09 5.79 9.46
CA ARG A 205 12.64 5.81 9.32
C ARG A 205 12.27 6.32 7.93
N TYR A 206 11.44 5.57 7.20
CA TYR A 206 10.86 5.97 5.92
C TYR A 206 9.38 6.35 6.06
N GLY A 207 8.62 5.58 6.84
CA GLY A 207 7.17 5.71 6.91
C GLY A 207 6.48 5.19 5.65
N PHE A 208 5.21 4.82 5.78
CA PHE A 208 4.43 4.21 4.71
C PHE A 208 3.01 4.74 4.72
N HIS A 209 2.15 4.26 3.82
CA HIS A 209 0.81 4.79 3.58
C HIS A 209 0.81 6.27 3.16
N GLY A 210 1.93 6.76 2.61
CA GLY A 210 2.10 8.17 2.26
C GLY A 210 1.06 8.70 1.30
N THR A 211 0.61 7.88 0.35
CA THR A 211 -0.49 8.23 -0.56
C THR A 211 -1.79 8.53 0.21
N SER A 212 -2.11 7.72 1.22
CA SER A 212 -3.27 7.91 2.08
C SER A 212 -3.13 9.17 2.95
N HIS A 213 -1.99 9.32 3.64
CA HIS A 213 -1.71 10.48 4.49
C HIS A 213 -1.75 11.79 3.69
N ARG A 214 -1.19 11.80 2.49
CA ARG A 214 -1.25 12.93 1.57
C ARG A 214 -2.69 13.25 1.18
N TYR A 215 -3.44 12.26 0.72
CA TYR A 215 -4.82 12.45 0.30
C TYR A 215 -5.68 13.02 1.44
N VAL A 216 -5.66 12.38 2.61
CA VAL A 216 -6.49 12.78 3.75
C VAL A 216 -6.11 14.18 4.25
N SER A 217 -4.81 14.50 4.33
CA SER A 217 -4.37 15.81 4.77
C SER A 217 -4.77 16.95 3.83
N HIS A 218 -4.75 16.72 2.52
CA HIS A 218 -5.23 17.70 1.55
C HIS A 218 -6.76 17.78 1.56
N ARG A 219 -7.42 16.63 1.58
CA ARG A 219 -8.88 16.57 1.51
C ARG A 219 -9.56 17.24 2.71
N VAL A 220 -9.04 17.08 3.92
CA VAL A 220 -9.59 17.76 5.09
C VAL A 220 -9.45 19.29 4.99
N CYS A 221 -8.34 19.78 4.44
CA CYS A 221 -8.16 21.22 4.20
C CYS A 221 -9.13 21.76 3.14
N GLU A 222 -9.33 21.03 2.05
CA GLU A 222 -10.35 21.38 1.05
C GLU A 222 -11.76 21.46 1.66
N MET A 223 -12.14 20.43 2.45
CA MET A 223 -13.46 20.39 3.10
C MET A 223 -13.67 21.54 4.10
N LEU A 224 -12.60 21.98 4.77
CA LEU A 224 -12.64 23.09 5.73
C LEU A 224 -12.42 24.46 5.08
N GLY A 225 -12.07 24.51 3.79
CA GLY A 225 -11.76 25.76 3.08
C GLY A 225 -10.50 26.47 3.60
N VAL A 226 -9.49 25.70 4.06
CA VAL A 226 -8.25 26.25 4.63
C VAL A 226 -7.03 25.88 3.80
N ASP A 227 -6.01 26.74 3.81
CA ASP A 227 -4.73 26.43 3.12
C ASP A 227 -3.89 25.46 3.96
N ILE A 228 -3.57 24.30 3.40
CA ILE A 228 -2.72 23.27 4.03
C ILE A 228 -1.35 23.81 4.47
N LYS A 229 -0.84 24.85 3.79
CA LYS A 229 0.44 25.49 4.11
C LYS A 229 0.42 26.23 5.46
N THR A 230 -0.75 26.40 6.07
CA THR A 230 -0.91 27.07 7.38
C THR A 230 -1.32 26.09 8.48
N GLN A 231 -1.56 24.82 8.15
CA GLN A 231 -2.16 23.86 9.08
C GLN A 231 -1.15 22.93 9.73
N LYS A 232 -1.53 22.42 10.90
CA LYS A 232 -0.92 21.28 11.60
C LYS A 232 -1.97 20.18 11.69
N ILE A 233 -1.70 19.04 11.09
CA ILE A 233 -2.67 17.96 10.92
C ILE A 233 -2.04 16.67 11.41
N ILE A 234 -2.80 15.87 12.15
CA ILE A 234 -2.50 14.46 12.41
C ILE A 234 -3.42 13.64 11.52
N THR A 235 -2.84 12.81 10.70
CA THR A 235 -3.58 11.87 9.86
C THR A 235 -3.41 10.44 10.37
N CYS A 236 -4.51 9.69 10.43
CA CYS A 236 -4.54 8.29 10.85
C CYS A 236 -5.00 7.44 9.69
N HIS A 237 -4.16 6.51 9.25
CA HIS A 237 -4.52 5.44 8.35
C HIS A 237 -4.71 4.18 9.18
N ILE A 238 -5.96 3.77 9.41
CA ILE A 238 -6.30 2.66 10.30
C ILE A 238 -7.01 1.57 9.48
N GLY A 239 -6.29 0.49 9.25
CA GLY A 239 -6.76 -0.73 8.58
C GLY A 239 -6.09 -1.94 9.23
N ASN A 240 -5.96 -3.07 8.52
CA ASN A 240 -5.16 -4.19 9.01
C ASN A 240 -3.69 -3.81 9.20
N GLY A 241 -3.13 -2.92 8.34
CA GLY A 241 -1.95 -2.11 8.63
C GLY A 241 -2.39 -0.73 9.12
N ALA A 242 -1.68 -0.16 10.09
CA ALA A 242 -2.03 1.12 10.68
C ALA A 242 -0.81 2.04 10.84
N SER A 243 -1.02 3.33 10.58
CA SER A 243 0.01 4.35 10.80
C SER A 243 -0.60 5.72 11.10
N VAL A 244 0.17 6.55 11.78
CA VAL A 244 -0.14 7.95 12.07
C VAL A 244 0.97 8.81 11.48
N ALA A 245 0.63 9.95 10.90
CA ALA A 245 1.60 10.92 10.40
C ALA A 245 1.27 12.34 10.90
N ALA A 246 2.31 13.06 11.29
CA ALA A 246 2.24 14.47 11.68
C ALA A 246 2.61 15.32 10.46
N VAL A 247 1.65 16.14 10.00
CA VAL A 247 1.80 17.01 8.84
C VAL A 247 1.77 18.47 9.31
N LYS A 248 2.80 19.22 8.99
CA LYS A 248 2.89 20.66 9.28
C LYS A 248 3.15 21.43 7.99
N ASN A 249 2.25 22.38 7.69
CA ASN A 249 2.37 23.22 6.49
C ASN A 249 2.47 22.42 5.19
N GLY A 250 1.72 21.32 5.11
CA GLY A 250 1.72 20.40 3.95
C GLY A 250 2.90 19.43 3.86
N LYS A 251 3.79 19.42 4.85
CA LYS A 251 4.97 18.54 4.91
C LYS A 251 4.88 17.59 6.10
N VAL A 252 5.22 16.33 5.90
CA VAL A 252 5.35 15.38 6.99
C VAL A 252 6.58 15.76 7.83
N ILE A 253 6.39 15.83 9.14
CA ILE A 253 7.46 16.10 10.11
C ILE A 253 7.79 14.90 10.98
N ASP A 254 6.87 13.92 11.08
CA ASP A 254 7.09 12.63 11.77
C ASP A 254 6.01 11.62 11.35
N THR A 255 6.28 10.33 11.56
CA THR A 255 5.34 9.23 11.30
C THR A 255 5.63 8.03 12.20
N SER A 256 4.61 7.21 12.43
CA SER A 256 4.72 6.07 13.35
C SER A 256 5.46 4.85 12.74
N MET A 257 5.32 4.56 11.44
CA MET A 257 6.05 3.45 10.81
C MET A 257 7.53 3.81 10.64
N GLY A 258 8.39 2.79 10.67
CA GLY A 258 9.85 2.93 10.71
C GLY A 258 10.55 2.68 9.37
N LEU A 259 11.66 1.92 9.46
CA LEU A 259 12.40 1.35 8.32
C LEU A 259 11.47 0.47 7.49
N THR A 260 10.61 -0.28 8.17
CA THR A 260 9.60 -1.19 7.60
C THR A 260 8.20 -0.80 8.09
N PRO A 261 7.13 -1.34 7.48
CA PRO A 261 5.76 -1.14 7.96
C PRO A 261 5.42 -1.87 9.27
N LEU A 262 6.40 -2.32 10.05
CA LEU A 262 6.19 -3.05 11.30
C LEU A 262 6.06 -2.10 12.50
N ALA A 263 6.94 -1.10 12.60
CA ALA A 263 7.01 -0.18 13.74
C ALA A 263 5.75 0.68 13.89
N GLY A 264 5.54 1.23 15.08
CA GLY A 264 4.46 2.12 15.43
C GLY A 264 3.32 1.41 16.14
N LEU A 265 2.10 1.62 15.69
CA LEU A 265 0.88 1.09 16.30
C LEU A 265 0.83 -0.45 16.26
N MET A 266 0.20 -1.07 17.27
CA MET A 266 -0.27 -2.44 17.14
C MET A 266 -1.24 -2.54 15.96
N MET A 267 -1.13 -3.60 15.17
CA MET A 267 -1.93 -3.80 13.95
C MET A 267 -2.63 -5.16 13.99
N GLY A 268 -3.36 -5.51 12.96
CA GLY A 268 -4.10 -6.78 12.92
C GLY A 268 -3.24 -8.02 13.19
N SER A 269 -2.07 -8.11 12.52
CA SER A 269 -1.13 -9.23 12.68
C SER A 269 0.31 -8.79 12.97
N ARG A 270 0.58 -7.49 13.05
CA ARG A 270 1.92 -6.93 13.32
C ARG A 270 1.99 -6.39 14.73
N SER A 271 3.12 -6.64 15.40
CA SER A 271 3.30 -6.22 16.80
C SER A 271 3.24 -4.70 17.01
N GLY A 272 3.63 -3.91 16.02
CA GLY A 272 3.98 -2.51 16.28
C GLY A 272 5.31 -2.40 17.03
N ASP A 273 5.49 -1.31 17.77
CA ASP A 273 6.69 -1.07 18.56
C ASP A 273 6.89 -2.14 19.64
N ILE A 274 8.10 -2.65 19.71
CA ILE A 274 8.55 -3.61 20.72
C ILE A 274 10.01 -3.27 21.11
N ASP A 275 10.37 -3.48 22.37
CA ASP A 275 11.76 -3.34 22.82
C ASP A 275 12.68 -4.26 22.00
N PRO A 276 13.75 -3.74 21.37
CA PRO A 276 14.71 -4.54 20.63
C PRO A 276 15.33 -5.69 21.46
N SER A 277 15.52 -5.49 22.76
CA SER A 277 16.02 -6.54 23.66
C SER A 277 14.99 -7.65 23.88
N ALA A 278 13.69 -7.32 23.86
CA ALA A 278 12.64 -8.33 23.90
C ALA A 278 12.64 -9.17 22.62
N VAL A 279 12.95 -8.58 21.46
CA VAL A 279 13.05 -9.33 20.18
C VAL A 279 14.17 -10.37 20.27
N THR A 280 15.38 -9.99 20.68
CA THR A 280 16.52 -10.91 20.79
C THR A 280 16.29 -11.97 21.87
N TYR A 281 15.66 -11.61 22.99
CA TYR A 281 15.26 -12.55 24.04
C TYR A 281 14.27 -13.59 23.52
N LEU A 282 13.25 -13.18 22.78
CA LEU A 282 12.28 -14.09 22.18
C LEU A 282 12.91 -15.00 21.12
N MET A 283 13.86 -14.49 20.31
CA MET A 283 14.61 -15.31 19.36
C MET A 283 15.29 -16.48 20.06
N GLU A 284 15.96 -16.19 21.18
CA GLU A 284 16.63 -17.24 22.00
C GLU A 284 15.61 -18.22 22.60
N LYS A 285 14.53 -17.73 23.21
CA LYS A 285 13.51 -18.56 23.87
C LYS A 285 12.73 -19.45 22.93
N LEU A 286 12.44 -18.94 21.74
CA LEU A 286 11.64 -19.65 20.72
C LEU A 286 12.52 -20.40 19.69
N GLY A 287 13.85 -20.26 19.76
CA GLY A 287 14.79 -20.83 18.79
C GLY A 287 14.63 -20.29 17.36
N LYS A 288 14.08 -19.08 17.22
CA LYS A 288 13.79 -18.49 15.91
C LYS A 288 15.02 -17.80 15.31
N GLN A 289 15.26 -18.07 14.02
CA GLN A 289 16.25 -17.33 13.23
C GLN A 289 15.71 -15.92 12.89
N PRO A 290 16.56 -14.97 12.48
CA PRO A 290 16.14 -13.58 12.21
C PRO A 290 14.93 -13.46 11.28
N GLN A 291 14.87 -14.23 10.18
CA GLN A 291 13.76 -14.19 9.24
C GLN A 291 12.47 -14.75 9.86
N GLU A 292 12.58 -15.83 10.64
CA GLU A 292 11.43 -16.43 11.33
C GLU A 292 10.86 -15.49 12.40
N MET A 293 11.74 -14.73 13.09
CA MET A 293 11.31 -13.71 14.03
C MET A 293 10.66 -12.53 13.31
N ALA A 294 11.19 -12.10 12.17
CA ALA A 294 10.55 -11.07 11.35
C ALA A 294 9.15 -11.51 10.90
N ASP A 295 8.99 -12.76 10.47
CA ASP A 295 7.70 -13.31 10.09
C ASP A 295 6.74 -13.40 11.28
N PHE A 296 7.21 -13.83 12.45
CA PHE A 296 6.44 -13.88 13.69
C PHE A 296 5.89 -12.49 14.06
N LEU A 297 6.73 -11.46 14.05
CA LEU A 297 6.34 -10.09 14.39
C LEU A 297 5.39 -9.47 13.36
N ASN A 298 5.47 -9.88 12.09
CA ASN A 298 4.64 -9.35 11.00
C ASN A 298 3.32 -10.10 10.77
N LYS A 299 3.26 -11.41 11.08
CA LYS A 299 2.15 -12.28 10.64
C LYS A 299 1.42 -12.97 11.79
N GLU A 300 2.08 -13.12 12.96
CA GLU A 300 1.59 -13.92 14.08
C GLU A 300 1.41 -13.10 15.37
N SER A 301 1.61 -11.78 15.30
CA SER A 301 1.56 -10.85 16.42
C SER A 301 0.35 -9.91 16.33
N GLY A 302 0.40 -8.75 16.97
CA GLY A 302 -0.68 -7.77 16.96
C GLY A 302 -1.97 -8.30 17.60
N VAL A 303 -3.10 -7.84 17.10
CA VAL A 303 -4.43 -8.26 17.59
C VAL A 303 -4.62 -9.77 17.49
N LEU A 304 -4.21 -10.37 16.36
CA LEU A 304 -4.22 -11.83 16.17
C LEU A 304 -3.38 -12.54 17.21
N GLY A 305 -2.16 -12.07 17.45
CA GLY A 305 -1.24 -12.70 18.42
C GLY A 305 -1.72 -12.63 19.85
N ILE A 306 -2.37 -11.52 20.25
CA ILE A 306 -2.91 -11.34 21.59
C ILE A 306 -4.15 -12.20 21.79
N THR A 307 -5.04 -12.23 20.80
CA THR A 307 -6.36 -12.86 20.95
C THR A 307 -6.38 -14.33 20.55
N GLY A 308 -5.53 -14.73 19.60
CA GLY A 308 -5.59 -16.06 18.98
C GLY A 308 -6.85 -16.29 18.12
N ILE A 309 -7.65 -15.24 17.87
CA ILE A 309 -8.95 -15.36 17.18
C ILE A 309 -8.82 -14.95 15.71
N SER A 310 -8.54 -13.66 15.47
CA SER A 310 -8.56 -13.06 14.14
C SER A 310 -7.73 -11.78 14.12
N SER A 311 -7.34 -11.34 12.92
CA SER A 311 -6.81 -9.99 12.67
C SER A 311 -7.92 -8.98 12.28
N ASP A 312 -9.17 -9.42 12.14
CA ASP A 312 -10.31 -8.58 11.79
C ASP A 312 -10.96 -8.05 13.06
N MET A 313 -11.01 -6.72 13.21
CA MET A 313 -11.55 -6.07 14.40
C MET A 313 -13.03 -6.39 14.64
N ARG A 314 -13.80 -6.73 13.59
CA ARG A 314 -15.21 -7.14 13.75
C ARG A 314 -15.35 -8.45 14.51
N ASP A 315 -14.44 -9.40 14.27
CA ASP A 315 -14.41 -10.66 15.00
C ASP A 315 -14.02 -10.43 16.46
N ILE A 316 -13.11 -9.47 16.70
CA ILE A 316 -12.65 -9.10 18.04
C ILE A 316 -13.76 -8.39 18.84
N GLU A 317 -14.46 -7.43 18.22
CA GLU A 317 -15.62 -6.77 18.83
C GLU A 317 -16.73 -7.77 19.19
N ASN A 318 -17.01 -8.73 18.31
CA ASN A 318 -17.96 -9.81 18.60
C ASN A 318 -17.51 -10.67 19.79
N ALA A 319 -16.25 -11.09 19.80
CA ALA A 319 -15.69 -11.89 20.89
C ALA A 319 -15.68 -11.13 22.23
N ASP A 320 -15.40 -9.82 22.23
CA ASP A 320 -15.51 -8.97 23.43
C ASP A 320 -16.95 -8.91 23.95
N ASN A 321 -17.93 -8.71 23.07
CA ASN A 321 -19.35 -8.71 23.41
C ASN A 321 -19.82 -10.07 24.02
N GLU A 322 -19.15 -11.16 23.64
CA GLU A 322 -19.37 -12.51 24.21
C GLU A 322 -18.59 -12.75 25.52
N GLY A 323 -17.85 -11.74 26.00
CA GLY A 323 -17.10 -11.78 27.27
C GLY A 323 -15.68 -12.36 27.17
N ASN A 324 -15.08 -12.41 25.98
CA ASN A 324 -13.70 -12.86 25.81
C ASN A 324 -12.73 -11.82 26.37
N LYS A 325 -11.95 -12.20 27.39
CA LYS A 325 -11.04 -11.30 28.10
C LYS A 325 -9.85 -10.83 27.25
N LEU A 326 -9.33 -11.67 26.35
CA LEU A 326 -8.20 -11.28 25.48
C LEU A 326 -8.68 -10.37 24.34
N ALA A 327 -9.90 -10.56 23.85
CA ALA A 327 -10.51 -9.61 22.91
C ALA A 327 -10.71 -8.25 23.58
N HIS A 328 -11.21 -8.19 24.81
CA HIS A 328 -11.33 -6.96 25.58
C HIS A 328 -9.97 -6.27 25.77
N LEU A 329 -8.95 -7.02 26.15
CA LEU A 329 -7.58 -6.49 26.29
C LEU A 329 -7.05 -5.90 24.97
N ALA A 330 -7.21 -6.61 23.85
CA ALA A 330 -6.76 -6.16 22.55
C ALA A 330 -7.45 -4.86 22.08
N LEU A 331 -8.73 -4.67 22.47
CA LEU A 331 -9.45 -3.42 22.20
C LEU A 331 -8.96 -2.23 23.06
N GLN A 332 -8.41 -2.52 24.24
CA GLN A 332 -7.84 -1.49 25.13
C GLN A 332 -6.43 -1.07 24.72
N MET A 333 -5.66 -1.97 24.10
CA MET A 333 -4.29 -1.71 23.59
C MET A 333 -4.31 -0.86 22.32
#